data_4fb9a729f88631bfffa886711058c4be
#
_entry.id   4fb9a729f88631bfffa886711058c4be
#
_cell.length_a   1.000
_cell.length_b   1.000
_cell.length_c   1.000
_cell.angle_alpha   90.00
_cell.angle_beta   90.00
_cell.angle_gamma   90.00
#
_symmetry.space_group_name_H-M   'P 1'
#
loop_
_entity.id
_entity.type
_entity.pdbx_description
1 polymer ?
#
loop_
_entity_poly.entity_id
_entity_poly.type
_entity_poly.pdbx_seq_one_letter_code
_entity_poly.pdbx_strand_id
1 'polypeptide(L)'
;GFSSIFHLFHSHSKIVRKVLVRFDYAGIAILIIGSCYPPYYYYFYCKFNFAIGYMVFITVYGLTVFGVMMAPQFDKPKYMKIKGILFLVFGISAGIAMIQINLFTETIGSFENEPHLKEWYFGGLSYILGAVIYILRIPERFKPGTFCLIGNSHNIFHFMVLLGFGLHFYGSIKAYNYRLDNACM
;
A
#
# COMPACT_ATOMS: atom_id res chain seq x y z
N GLY A 1 -6.27 4.87 -11.16
CA GLY A 1 -5.42 5.11 -12.32
C GLY A 1 -5.15 3.85 -13.12
N PHE A 2 -4.00 3.19 -12.94
CA PHE A 2 -3.58 2.06 -13.78
C PHE A 2 -4.57 0.88 -13.78
N SER A 3 -5.13 0.55 -12.63
CA SER A 3 -6.12 -0.53 -12.51
C SER A 3 -7.39 -0.23 -13.31
N SER A 4 -7.91 0.99 -13.25
CA SER A 4 -9.08 1.40 -14.03
C SER A 4 -8.81 1.29 -15.54
N ILE A 5 -7.64 1.72 -15.99
CA ILE A 5 -7.23 1.61 -17.39
C ILE A 5 -7.12 0.14 -17.80
N PHE A 6 -6.49 -0.71 -16.97
CA PHE A 6 -6.43 -2.14 -17.25
C PHE A 6 -7.82 -2.76 -17.38
N HIS A 7 -8.72 -2.52 -16.42
CA HIS A 7 -10.07 -3.09 -16.45
C HIS A 7 -10.95 -2.58 -17.60
N LEU A 8 -10.71 -1.36 -18.08
CA LEU A 8 -11.42 -0.82 -19.25
C LEU A 8 -10.91 -1.43 -20.57
N PHE A 9 -9.61 -1.63 -20.71
CA PHE A 9 -8.98 -1.97 -21.98
C PHE A 9 -8.42 -3.39 -22.08
N HIS A 10 -8.53 -4.22 -21.02
CA HIS A 10 -7.96 -5.58 -21.02
C HIS A 10 -8.53 -6.51 -22.10
N SER A 11 -9.73 -6.21 -22.63
CA SER A 11 -10.38 -6.97 -23.71
C SER A 11 -9.97 -6.54 -25.11
N HIS A 12 -9.23 -5.41 -25.25
CA HIS A 12 -8.90 -4.84 -26.57
C HIS A 12 -8.00 -5.77 -27.40
N SER A 13 -6.89 -6.24 -26.84
CA SER A 13 -6.00 -7.23 -27.49
C SER A 13 -5.12 -7.96 -26.46
N LYS A 14 -4.56 -9.10 -26.89
CA LYS A 14 -3.63 -9.88 -26.03
C LYS A 14 -2.38 -9.08 -25.63
N ILE A 15 -1.88 -8.21 -26.53
CA ILE A 15 -0.69 -7.37 -26.27
C ILE A 15 -1.05 -6.27 -25.26
N VAL A 16 -2.13 -5.53 -25.50
CA VAL A 16 -2.63 -4.47 -24.61
C VAL A 16 -2.86 -5.04 -23.20
N ARG A 17 -3.55 -6.18 -23.10
CA ARG A 17 -3.78 -6.85 -21.83
C ARG A 17 -2.47 -7.16 -21.07
N LYS A 18 -1.46 -7.71 -21.76
CA LYS A 18 -0.16 -8.03 -21.13
C LYS A 18 0.57 -6.80 -20.61
N VAL A 19 0.53 -5.72 -21.36
CA VAL A 19 1.18 -4.46 -20.96
C VAL A 19 0.43 -3.83 -19.78
N LEU A 20 -0.89 -3.69 -19.90
CA LEU A 20 -1.69 -3.02 -18.90
C LEU A 20 -1.73 -3.76 -17.55
N VAL A 21 -1.72 -5.10 -17.55
CA VAL A 21 -1.66 -5.87 -16.30
C VAL A 21 -0.35 -5.66 -15.53
N ARG A 22 0.77 -5.42 -16.23
CA ARG A 22 2.03 -5.07 -15.55
C ARG A 22 1.94 -3.71 -14.88
N PHE A 23 1.37 -2.71 -15.57
CA PHE A 23 1.13 -1.39 -14.99
C PHE A 23 0.14 -1.44 -13.83
N ASP A 24 -0.89 -2.28 -13.91
CA ASP A 24 -1.84 -2.49 -12.82
C ASP A 24 -1.11 -2.97 -11.55
N TYR A 25 -0.30 -4.03 -11.65
CA TYR A 25 0.52 -4.49 -10.52
C TYR A 25 1.57 -3.45 -10.08
N ALA A 26 2.27 -2.83 -11.02
CA ALA A 26 3.28 -1.82 -10.71
C ALA A 26 2.68 -0.61 -9.99
N GLY A 27 1.42 -0.27 -10.30
CA GLY A 27 0.67 0.78 -9.63
C GLY A 27 0.49 0.55 -8.13
N ILE A 28 0.46 -0.72 -7.67
CA ILE A 28 0.41 -1.05 -6.24
C ILE A 28 1.69 -0.59 -5.53
N ALA A 29 2.86 -0.79 -6.17
CA ALA A 29 4.13 -0.33 -5.59
C ALA A 29 4.15 1.20 -5.44
N ILE A 30 3.67 1.94 -6.43
CA ILE A 30 3.55 3.41 -6.38
C ILE A 30 2.58 3.83 -5.27
N LEU A 31 1.45 3.12 -5.12
CA LEU A 31 0.48 3.39 -4.07
C LEU A 31 1.10 3.21 -2.67
N ILE A 32 1.85 2.14 -2.45
CA ILE A 32 2.52 1.88 -1.16
C ILE A 32 3.54 2.98 -0.87
N ILE A 33 4.42 3.33 -1.83
CA ILE A 33 5.39 4.42 -1.67
C ILE A 33 4.67 5.72 -1.28
N GLY A 34 3.67 6.13 -2.07
CA GLY A 34 2.93 7.37 -1.85
C GLY A 34 2.18 7.41 -0.52
N SER A 35 1.62 6.27 -0.09
CA SER A 35 0.95 6.14 1.21
C SER A 35 1.90 6.28 2.40
N CYS A 36 3.20 5.95 2.23
CA CYS A 36 4.18 5.99 3.32
C CYS A 36 4.81 7.38 3.51
N TYR A 37 4.86 8.22 2.49
CA TYR A 37 5.53 9.51 2.56
C TYR A 37 4.96 10.45 3.62
N PRO A 38 3.64 10.69 3.69
CA PRO A 38 3.08 11.58 4.69
C PRO A 38 3.40 11.14 6.13
N PRO A 39 3.19 9.87 6.54
CA PRO A 39 3.53 9.46 7.89
C PRO A 39 5.02 9.61 8.18
N TYR A 40 5.90 9.21 7.26
CA TYR A 40 7.35 9.35 7.47
C TYR A 40 7.75 10.80 7.62
N TYR A 41 7.20 11.70 6.81
CA TYR A 41 7.48 13.13 6.90
C TYR A 41 6.95 13.75 8.19
N TYR A 42 5.66 13.56 8.50
CA TYR A 42 5.02 14.27 9.60
C TYR A 42 5.39 13.72 10.97
N TYR A 43 5.55 12.41 11.11
CA TYR A 43 5.89 11.83 12.42
C TYR A 43 7.38 11.96 12.75
N PHE A 44 8.27 11.94 11.76
CA PHE A 44 9.69 12.22 11.96
C PHE A 44 10.06 13.69 11.67
N TYR A 45 9.10 14.59 11.67
CA TYR A 45 9.29 16.00 11.31
C TYR A 45 10.44 16.66 12.07
N CYS A 46 10.55 16.45 13.40
CA CYS A 46 11.61 16.97 14.25
C CYS A 46 12.90 16.14 14.21
N LYS A 47 12.91 15.00 13.55
CA LYS A 47 14.04 14.10 13.34
C LYS A 47 14.16 13.77 11.84
N PHE A 48 14.34 14.79 11.04
CA PHE A 48 14.21 14.73 9.58
C PHE A 48 15.14 13.69 8.92
N ASN A 49 16.30 13.38 9.52
CA ASN A 49 17.18 12.32 9.02
C ASN A 49 16.50 10.94 9.01
N PHE A 50 15.65 10.64 10.00
CA PHE A 50 14.86 9.41 10.00
C PHE A 50 13.80 9.44 8.89
N ALA A 51 13.12 10.58 8.71
CA ALA A 51 12.16 10.76 7.62
C ALA A 51 12.80 10.46 6.27
N ILE A 52 13.95 11.08 5.98
CA ILE A 52 14.70 10.86 4.73
C ILE A 52 15.09 9.38 4.61
N GLY A 53 15.66 8.78 5.66
CA GLY A 53 16.07 7.38 5.65
C GLY A 53 14.93 6.43 5.27
N TYR A 54 13.76 6.59 5.90
CA TYR A 54 12.58 5.78 5.59
C TYR A 54 12.01 6.08 4.20
N MET A 55 11.98 7.34 3.77
CA MET A 55 11.52 7.70 2.41
C MET A 55 12.44 7.12 1.33
N VAL A 56 13.74 7.16 1.52
CA VAL A 56 14.71 6.53 0.61
C VAL A 56 14.54 5.02 0.58
N PHE A 57 14.46 4.39 1.77
CA PHE A 57 14.25 2.95 1.89
C PHE A 57 13.00 2.49 1.13
N ILE A 58 11.83 3.11 1.41
CA ILE A 58 10.57 2.70 0.78
C ILE A 58 10.56 2.95 -0.73
N THR A 59 11.24 4.02 -1.18
CA THR A 59 11.36 4.34 -2.61
C THR A 59 12.22 3.32 -3.33
N VAL A 60 13.41 3.03 -2.83
CA VAL A 60 14.33 2.05 -3.46
C VAL A 60 13.68 0.66 -3.48
N TYR A 61 13.07 0.24 -2.37
CA TYR A 61 12.36 -1.03 -2.31
C TYR A 61 11.19 -1.06 -3.31
N GLY A 62 10.35 -0.04 -3.31
CA GLY A 62 9.19 0.05 -4.20
C GLY A 62 9.57 0.12 -5.68
N LEU A 63 10.64 0.84 -6.04
CA LEU A 63 11.16 0.84 -7.41
C LEU A 63 11.70 -0.53 -7.83
N THR A 64 12.30 -1.28 -6.90
CA THR A 64 12.72 -2.67 -7.14
C THR A 64 11.50 -3.56 -7.41
N VAL A 65 10.45 -3.47 -6.57
CA VAL A 65 9.20 -4.20 -6.77
C VAL A 65 8.53 -3.80 -8.09
N PHE A 66 8.47 -2.51 -8.38
CA PHE A 66 7.97 -1.98 -9.66
C PHE A 66 8.71 -2.62 -10.85
N GLY A 67 10.04 -2.63 -10.84
CA GLY A 67 10.85 -3.23 -11.89
C GLY A 67 10.58 -4.73 -12.06
N VAL A 68 10.44 -5.47 -10.96
CA VAL A 68 10.05 -6.88 -10.98
C VAL A 68 8.67 -7.07 -11.62
N MET A 69 7.68 -6.21 -11.31
CA MET A 69 6.34 -6.31 -11.91
C MET A 69 6.33 -5.99 -13.40
N MET A 70 7.22 -5.13 -13.87
CA MET A 70 7.37 -4.80 -15.30
C MET A 70 8.07 -5.89 -16.10
N ALA A 71 8.76 -6.81 -15.46
CA ALA A 71 9.56 -7.83 -16.13
C ALA A 71 8.71 -8.96 -16.77
N PRO A 72 8.87 -9.23 -18.08
CA PRO A 72 8.03 -10.18 -18.82
C PRO A 72 8.00 -11.60 -18.27
N GLN A 73 9.10 -12.05 -17.63
CA GLN A 73 9.20 -13.39 -17.06
C GLN A 73 8.17 -13.66 -15.96
N PHE A 74 7.70 -12.61 -15.28
CA PHE A 74 6.70 -12.70 -14.21
C PHE A 74 5.25 -12.71 -14.71
N ASP A 75 4.98 -12.65 -16.02
CA ASP A 75 3.61 -12.69 -16.58
C ASP A 75 2.94 -14.07 -16.42
N LYS A 76 3.70 -15.12 -16.12
CA LYS A 76 3.18 -16.48 -16.04
C LYS A 76 2.29 -16.66 -14.81
N PRO A 77 1.13 -17.38 -14.93
CA PRO A 77 0.20 -17.60 -13.81
C PRO A 77 0.83 -18.21 -12.55
N LYS A 78 1.89 -19.01 -12.71
CA LYS A 78 2.61 -19.61 -11.58
C LYS A 78 3.21 -18.59 -10.61
N TYR A 79 3.47 -17.36 -11.06
CA TYR A 79 4.04 -16.29 -10.23
C TYR A 79 2.99 -15.43 -9.52
N MET A 80 1.69 -15.69 -9.71
CA MET A 80 0.63 -14.87 -9.11
C MET A 80 0.71 -14.84 -7.58
N LYS A 81 0.92 -16.01 -6.94
CA LYS A 81 1.09 -16.07 -5.47
C LYS A 81 2.37 -15.35 -5.01
N ILE A 82 3.46 -15.51 -5.77
CA ILE A 82 4.75 -14.86 -5.48
C ILE A 82 4.60 -13.34 -5.53
N LYS A 83 3.91 -12.82 -6.55
CA LYS A 83 3.60 -11.38 -6.65
C LYS A 83 2.80 -10.89 -5.43
N GLY A 84 1.76 -11.62 -5.02
CA GLY A 84 0.96 -11.28 -3.85
C GLY A 84 1.79 -11.26 -2.57
N ILE A 85 2.63 -12.27 -2.35
CA ILE A 85 3.55 -12.33 -1.20
C ILE A 85 4.56 -11.17 -1.24
N LEU A 86 5.12 -10.86 -2.41
CA LEU A 86 6.05 -9.75 -2.56
C LEU A 86 5.42 -8.41 -2.15
N PHE A 87 4.19 -8.14 -2.58
CA PHE A 87 3.46 -6.94 -2.16
C PHE A 87 3.11 -6.95 -0.67
N LEU A 88 2.76 -8.12 -0.12
CA LEU A 88 2.46 -8.26 1.30
C LEU A 88 3.70 -7.95 2.15
N VAL A 89 4.86 -8.54 1.80
CA VAL A 89 6.14 -8.27 2.48
C VAL A 89 6.54 -6.80 2.35
N PHE A 90 6.37 -6.21 1.16
CA PHE A 90 6.64 -4.80 0.93
C PHE A 90 5.74 -3.90 1.78
N GLY A 91 4.43 -4.19 1.83
CA GLY A 91 3.48 -3.44 2.67
C GLY A 91 3.77 -3.57 4.17
N ILE A 92 4.14 -4.77 4.66
CA ILE A 92 4.54 -4.98 6.05
C ILE A 92 5.82 -4.20 6.38
N SER A 93 6.81 -4.21 5.49
CA SER A 93 8.06 -3.47 5.68
C SER A 93 7.84 -1.96 5.79
N ALA A 94 6.82 -1.43 5.11
CA ALA A 94 6.40 -0.05 5.24
C ALA A 94 5.94 0.32 6.67
N GLY A 95 5.43 -0.65 7.43
CA GLY A 95 5.00 -0.47 8.82
C GLY A 95 6.14 -0.37 9.85
N ILE A 96 7.39 -0.67 9.49
CA ILE A 96 8.54 -0.65 10.43
C ILE A 96 8.71 0.73 11.07
N ALA A 97 8.59 1.80 10.27
CA ALA A 97 8.66 3.17 10.77
C ALA A 97 7.57 3.46 11.81
N MET A 98 6.36 2.91 11.64
CA MET A 98 5.26 3.08 12.60
C MET A 98 5.55 2.39 13.92
N ILE A 99 6.20 1.22 13.88
CA ILE A 99 6.65 0.51 15.10
C ILE A 99 7.68 1.35 15.81
N GLN A 100 8.65 1.92 15.09
CA GLN A 100 9.67 2.79 15.71
C GLN A 100 9.04 4.02 16.37
N ILE A 101 8.07 4.67 15.72
CA ILE A 101 7.36 5.83 16.29
C ILE A 101 6.74 5.45 17.63
N ASN A 102 6.07 4.30 17.74
CA ASN A 102 5.44 3.88 19.00
C ASN A 102 6.41 3.49 20.10
N LEU A 103 7.52 2.82 19.73
CA LEU A 103 8.48 2.33 20.73
C LEU A 103 9.43 3.41 21.25
N PHE A 104 9.65 4.47 20.48
CA PHE A 104 10.65 5.50 20.75
C PHE A 104 10.07 6.92 20.75
N THR A 105 8.82 7.06 21.18
CA THR A 105 8.11 8.36 21.26
C THR A 105 8.90 9.40 22.05
N GLU A 106 9.50 9.03 23.19
CA GLU A 106 10.33 9.92 24.00
C GLU A 106 11.58 10.42 23.27
N THR A 107 12.13 9.60 22.37
CA THR A 107 13.37 9.92 21.64
C THR A 107 13.11 10.73 20.38
N ILE A 108 11.89 10.65 19.82
CA ILE A 108 11.53 11.26 18.52
C ILE A 108 10.86 12.63 18.73
N GLY A 109 10.54 13.00 19.96
CA GLY A 109 9.89 14.27 20.32
C GLY A 109 8.37 14.16 20.25
N SER A 110 7.80 14.02 21.41
CA SER A 110 6.40 14.23 21.83
C SER A 110 5.30 14.21 20.77
N PHE A 111 4.94 13.01 20.35
CA PHE A 111 3.58 12.72 19.90
C PHE A 111 2.75 12.07 21.04
N GLU A 112 3.08 12.33 22.29
CA GLU A 112 2.52 11.66 23.46
C GLU A 112 0.99 11.69 23.55
N ASN A 113 0.32 12.57 22.78
CA ASN A 113 -1.12 12.73 22.77
C ASN A 113 -1.73 12.67 21.35
N GLU A 114 -1.03 12.12 20.36
CA GLU A 114 -1.51 12.15 18.98
C GLU A 114 -2.46 10.99 18.66
N PRO A 115 -3.77 11.27 18.55
CA PRO A 115 -4.77 10.25 18.21
C PRO A 115 -4.70 9.79 16.75
N HIS A 116 -3.73 10.27 15.94
CA HIS A 116 -3.77 10.17 14.49
C HIS A 116 -3.07 8.95 13.91
N LEU A 117 -2.31 8.20 14.71
CA LEU A 117 -1.67 6.94 14.28
C LEU A 117 -2.69 5.84 13.93
N LYS A 118 -3.88 5.89 14.53
CA LYS A 118 -4.91 4.89 14.30
C LYS A 118 -5.36 4.81 12.84
N GLU A 119 -5.44 5.92 12.12
CA GLU A 119 -5.81 5.94 10.72
C GLU A 119 -4.77 5.18 9.85
N TRP A 120 -3.50 5.30 10.21
CA TRP A 120 -2.41 4.57 9.55
C TRP A 120 -2.45 3.09 9.86
N TYR A 121 -2.71 2.70 11.10
CA TYR A 121 -2.83 1.28 11.46
C TYR A 121 -4.05 0.63 10.82
N PHE A 122 -5.22 1.26 10.88
CA PHE A 122 -6.41 0.72 10.25
C PHE A 122 -6.31 0.71 8.72
N GLY A 123 -5.68 1.72 8.12
CA GLY A 123 -5.41 1.76 6.69
C GLY A 123 -4.43 0.65 6.26
N GLY A 124 -3.32 0.48 6.99
CA GLY A 124 -2.37 -0.60 6.77
C GLY A 124 -2.99 -1.98 6.95
N LEU A 125 -3.80 -2.18 8.00
CA LEU A 125 -4.54 -3.42 8.23
C LEU A 125 -5.50 -3.71 7.08
N SER A 126 -6.18 -2.68 6.57
CA SER A 126 -7.07 -2.82 5.41
C SER A 126 -6.32 -3.34 4.18
N TYR A 127 -5.15 -2.78 3.86
CA TYR A 127 -4.32 -3.27 2.76
C TYR A 127 -3.88 -4.73 2.95
N ILE A 128 -3.42 -5.09 4.16
CA ILE A 128 -2.98 -6.45 4.48
C ILE A 128 -4.14 -7.44 4.35
N LEU A 129 -5.29 -7.15 4.94
CA LEU A 129 -6.47 -8.01 4.85
C LEU A 129 -6.94 -8.18 3.40
N GLY A 130 -6.97 -7.10 2.63
CA GLY A 130 -7.29 -7.15 1.21
C GLY A 130 -6.34 -8.06 0.43
N ALA A 131 -5.03 -7.91 0.65
CA ALA A 131 -4.01 -8.76 0.00
C ALA A 131 -4.13 -10.23 0.40
N VAL A 132 -4.37 -10.53 1.68
CA VAL A 132 -4.57 -11.91 2.17
C VAL A 132 -5.82 -12.53 1.55
N ILE A 133 -6.95 -11.83 1.53
CA ILE A 133 -8.20 -12.28 0.90
C ILE A 133 -7.95 -12.59 -0.59
N TYR A 134 -7.25 -11.71 -1.30
CA TYR A 134 -6.91 -11.90 -2.71
C TYR A 134 -6.01 -13.12 -2.95
N ILE A 135 -4.95 -13.29 -2.15
CA ILE A 135 -4.01 -14.42 -2.27
C ILE A 135 -4.71 -15.76 -1.99
N LEU A 136 -5.59 -15.78 -0.98
CA LEU A 136 -6.33 -16.98 -0.56
C LEU A 136 -7.55 -17.24 -1.45
N ARG A 137 -7.92 -16.30 -2.33
CA ARG A 137 -9.09 -16.37 -3.21
C ARG A 137 -10.40 -16.61 -2.45
N ILE A 138 -10.63 -15.82 -1.43
CA ILE A 138 -11.84 -15.88 -0.60
C ILE A 138 -12.83 -14.80 -1.10
N PRO A 139 -14.11 -15.12 -1.36
CA PRO A 139 -14.83 -16.37 -1.03
C PRO A 139 -14.91 -17.42 -2.16
N GLU A 140 -14.48 -17.10 -3.39
CA GLU A 140 -14.65 -17.98 -4.55
C GLU A 140 -13.96 -19.34 -4.41
N ARG A 141 -12.97 -19.45 -3.51
CA ARG A 141 -12.34 -20.73 -3.17
C ARG A 141 -13.33 -21.74 -2.56
N PHE A 142 -14.31 -21.25 -1.79
CA PHE A 142 -15.27 -22.11 -1.10
C PHE A 142 -16.52 -22.40 -1.92
N LYS A 143 -16.87 -21.49 -2.83
CA LYS A 143 -18.04 -21.62 -3.72
C LYS A 143 -17.68 -21.22 -5.15
N PRO A 144 -16.98 -22.08 -5.90
CA PRO A 144 -16.63 -21.82 -7.28
C PRO A 144 -17.86 -21.54 -8.14
N GLY A 145 -17.81 -20.53 -9.00
CA GLY A 145 -18.90 -20.15 -9.89
C GLY A 145 -19.95 -19.20 -9.30
N THR A 146 -20.02 -19.02 -7.97
CA THR A 146 -21.01 -18.14 -7.33
C THR A 146 -20.60 -16.66 -7.40
N PHE A 147 -19.32 -16.36 -7.25
CA PHE A 147 -18.80 -15.01 -7.15
C PHE A 147 -18.08 -14.55 -8.44
N CYS A 148 -18.62 -14.90 -9.62
CA CYS A 148 -17.96 -14.61 -10.90
C CYS A 148 -17.95 -13.13 -11.27
N LEU A 149 -18.99 -12.37 -10.90
CA LEU A 149 -19.15 -10.96 -11.26
C LEU A 149 -18.89 -10.01 -10.09
N ILE A 150 -19.50 -10.26 -8.94
CA ILE A 150 -19.46 -9.37 -7.78
C ILE A 150 -19.12 -10.18 -6.54
N GLY A 151 -18.34 -9.55 -5.62
CA GLY A 151 -18.01 -10.12 -4.33
C GLY A 151 -16.89 -11.17 -4.34
N ASN A 152 -16.17 -11.33 -5.45
CA ASN A 152 -14.96 -12.15 -5.50
C ASN A 152 -13.79 -11.48 -4.76
N SER A 153 -12.74 -12.24 -4.49
CA SER A 153 -11.56 -11.76 -3.76
C SER A 153 -10.92 -10.53 -4.39
N HIS A 154 -10.97 -10.39 -5.72
CA HIS A 154 -10.43 -9.26 -6.44
C HIS A 154 -11.25 -7.97 -6.20
N ASN A 155 -12.59 -8.08 -6.21
CA ASN A 155 -13.45 -6.95 -5.86
C ASN A 155 -13.26 -6.50 -4.41
N ILE A 156 -13.18 -7.47 -3.49
CA ILE A 156 -12.95 -7.20 -2.06
C ILE A 156 -11.60 -6.52 -1.88
N PHE A 157 -10.56 -7.00 -2.55
CA PHE A 157 -9.23 -6.38 -2.54
C PHE A 157 -9.27 -4.91 -2.96
N HIS A 158 -9.92 -4.57 -4.08
CA HIS A 158 -10.05 -3.19 -4.51
C HIS A 158 -10.81 -2.32 -3.50
N PHE A 159 -11.88 -2.85 -2.90
CA PHE A 159 -12.61 -2.14 -1.85
C PHE A 159 -11.71 -1.85 -0.64
N MET A 160 -10.97 -2.87 -0.17
CA MET A 160 -10.03 -2.74 0.96
C MET A 160 -8.89 -1.76 0.66
N VAL A 161 -8.41 -1.73 -0.60
CA VAL A 161 -7.39 -0.75 -1.05
C VAL A 161 -7.95 0.68 -1.01
N LEU A 162 -9.18 0.89 -1.48
CA LEU A 162 -9.81 2.22 -1.42
C LEU A 162 -10.05 2.67 0.02
N LEU A 163 -10.49 1.76 0.90
CA LEU A 163 -10.66 2.04 2.32
C LEU A 163 -9.34 2.42 2.98
N GLY A 164 -8.28 1.63 2.73
CA GLY A 164 -6.94 1.90 3.26
C GLY A 164 -6.38 3.24 2.77
N PHE A 165 -6.54 3.54 1.47
CA PHE A 165 -6.16 4.84 0.91
C PHE A 165 -6.91 6.00 1.55
N GLY A 166 -8.23 5.88 1.72
CA GLY A 166 -9.05 6.91 2.36
C GLY A 166 -8.63 7.19 3.81
N LEU A 167 -8.34 6.14 4.58
CA LEU A 167 -7.84 6.25 5.95
C LEU A 167 -6.46 6.93 5.99
N HIS A 168 -5.52 6.53 5.14
CA HIS A 168 -4.20 7.15 5.05
C HIS A 168 -4.28 8.61 4.60
N PHE A 169 -5.14 8.91 3.63
CA PHE A 169 -5.36 10.29 3.19
C PHE A 169 -5.92 11.17 4.30
N TYR A 170 -6.92 10.68 5.04
CA TYR A 170 -7.48 11.37 6.19
C TYR A 170 -6.45 11.56 7.31
N GLY A 171 -5.65 10.53 7.61
CA GLY A 171 -4.53 10.63 8.55
C GLY A 171 -3.49 11.67 8.12
N SER A 172 -3.22 11.78 6.81
CA SER A 172 -2.31 12.80 6.25
C SER A 172 -2.80 14.22 6.51
N ILE A 173 -4.10 14.48 6.28
CA ILE A 173 -4.70 15.79 6.54
C ILE A 173 -4.59 16.16 8.02
N LYS A 174 -4.86 15.20 8.91
CA LYS A 174 -4.75 15.43 10.35
C LYS A 174 -3.31 15.74 10.77
N ALA A 175 -2.34 14.94 10.29
CA ALA A 175 -0.93 15.13 10.59
C ALA A 175 -0.41 16.48 10.05
N TYR A 176 -0.86 16.89 8.87
CA TYR A 176 -0.55 18.20 8.30
C TYR A 176 -1.07 19.34 9.19
N ASN A 177 -2.37 19.32 9.54
CA ASN A 177 -2.97 20.35 10.37
C ASN A 177 -2.30 20.45 11.74
N TYR A 178 -1.98 19.30 12.37
CA TYR A 178 -1.23 19.29 13.61
C TYR A 178 0.12 20.00 13.49
N ARG A 179 0.84 19.79 12.39
CA ARG A 179 2.15 20.42 12.16
C ARG A 179 2.10 21.90 11.84
N LEU A 180 0.97 22.42 11.37
CA LEU A 180 0.77 23.86 11.24
C LEU A 180 0.80 24.57 12.60
N ASP A 181 0.24 23.93 13.63
CA ASP A 181 0.12 24.50 14.97
C ASP A 181 1.28 24.11 15.91
N ASN A 182 2.04 23.05 15.57
CA ASN A 182 3.08 22.47 16.41
C ASN A 182 4.39 22.34 15.65
N ALA A 183 5.18 23.40 15.63
CA ALA A 183 6.55 23.36 15.11
C ALA A 183 7.49 22.58 16.07
N CYS A 184 8.66 22.16 15.56
CA CYS A 184 9.71 21.61 16.41
C CYS A 184 10.28 22.71 17.32
N MET A 185 10.33 22.44 18.60
CA MET A 185 11.09 23.24 19.56
C MET A 185 12.57 22.89 19.53
#